data_669c0869498bb1f431c032ede6119733
#
_entry.id   669c0869498bb1f431c032ede6119733
#
_cell.length_a   1.000
_cell.length_b   1.000
_cell.length_c   1.000
_cell.angle_alpha   90.00
_cell.angle_beta   90.00
_cell.angle_gamma   90.00
#
_symmetry.space_group_name_H-M   'P 1'
#
loop_
_entity.id
_entity.type
_entity.pdbx_description
1 polymer ?
#
loop_
_entity_poly.entity_id
_entity_poly.type
_entity_poly.pdbx_seq_one_letter_code
_entity_poly.pdbx_strand_id
1 'polypeptide(L)'
;MQKITLILVLFFTMNLTAQNTTNMNIYDFSVSALEGGTIDFNDYKGKKMLIVNTASKCGYTAQYKQLEELQKEMGDKVVVVGFPANNFGGQEPGSNEEIATFCEKNYGVSFPMAAKVSVKGADQHELFKWLTAAENEDFTGDIKWNFEKFLIDEEGNLVHRYRSGASPLDEAILSALED
;
A
#
# COMPACT_ATOMS: atom_id res chain seq x y z
N MET A 1 15.69 -42.16 -64.34
CA MET A 1 15.08 -40.83 -64.13
C MET A 1 14.78 -40.69 -62.64
N GLN A 2 15.65 -39.98 -61.91
CA GLN A 2 15.61 -39.87 -60.43
C GLN A 2 14.89 -38.55 -60.09
N LYS A 3 13.76 -38.63 -59.42
CA LYS A 3 12.99 -37.45 -59.02
C LYS A 3 13.58 -36.93 -57.69
N ILE A 4 14.13 -35.72 -57.71
CA ILE A 4 14.59 -35.02 -56.52
C ILE A 4 13.41 -34.25 -55.97
N THR A 5 12.95 -34.66 -54.75
CA THR A 5 11.91 -33.98 -54.02
C THR A 5 12.57 -32.90 -53.14
N LEU A 6 12.34 -31.67 -53.49
CA LEU A 6 12.81 -30.50 -52.70
C LEU A 6 11.90 -30.30 -51.50
N ILE A 7 12.39 -30.55 -50.28
CA ILE A 7 11.67 -30.25 -49.02
C ILE A 7 11.99 -28.84 -48.63
N LEU A 8 10.96 -27.97 -48.72
CA LEU A 8 11.03 -26.56 -48.26
C LEU A 8 10.80 -26.53 -46.75
N VAL A 9 11.86 -26.33 -45.98
CA VAL A 9 11.77 -26.13 -44.52
C VAL A 9 11.45 -24.67 -44.27
N LEU A 10 10.21 -24.38 -43.88
CA LEU A 10 9.81 -23.05 -43.38
C LEU A 10 10.33 -22.86 -41.92
N PHE A 11 11.34 -22.04 -41.79
CA PHE A 11 11.73 -21.54 -40.45
C PHE A 11 10.71 -20.50 -39.97
N PHE A 12 9.85 -20.90 -39.03
CA PHE A 12 8.96 -19.98 -38.33
C PHE A 12 9.77 -19.31 -37.20
N THR A 13 10.25 -18.10 -37.43
CA THR A 13 10.90 -17.30 -36.39
C THR A 13 9.83 -16.77 -35.46
N MET A 14 9.66 -17.39 -34.30
CA MET A 14 8.88 -16.79 -33.19
C MET A 14 9.63 -15.59 -32.68
N ASN A 15 9.13 -14.39 -33.05
CA ASN A 15 9.49 -13.16 -32.36
C ASN A 15 8.87 -13.21 -30.96
N LEU A 16 9.66 -13.59 -29.97
CA LEU A 16 9.33 -13.40 -28.56
C LEU A 16 9.44 -11.87 -28.31
N THR A 17 8.32 -11.16 -28.41
CA THR A 17 8.24 -9.83 -27.82
C THR A 17 8.30 -10.02 -26.31
N ALA A 18 9.48 -9.73 -25.73
CA ALA A 18 9.57 -9.53 -24.28
C ALA A 18 8.56 -8.43 -23.93
N GLN A 19 7.45 -8.80 -23.30
CA GLN A 19 6.60 -7.84 -22.62
C GLN A 19 7.49 -7.24 -21.52
N ASN A 20 7.87 -5.97 -21.73
CA ASN A 20 8.36 -5.14 -20.64
C ASN A 20 7.19 -5.00 -19.65
N THR A 21 7.09 -5.92 -18.71
CA THR A 21 6.33 -5.68 -17.48
C THR A 21 7.11 -4.61 -16.75
N THR A 22 6.77 -3.34 -16.96
CA THR A 22 7.15 -2.28 -16.05
C THR A 22 6.65 -2.74 -14.68
N ASN A 23 7.60 -3.07 -13.81
CA ASN A 23 7.28 -3.55 -12.48
C ASN A 23 6.66 -2.35 -11.76
N MET A 24 5.30 -2.33 -11.66
CA MET A 24 4.55 -1.26 -11.00
C MET A 24 5.01 -1.18 -9.55
N ASN A 25 5.27 0.02 -9.06
CA ASN A 25 5.67 0.27 -7.68
C ASN A 25 4.83 1.43 -7.09
N ILE A 26 5.07 1.79 -5.82
CA ILE A 26 4.29 2.82 -5.13
C ILE A 26 4.35 4.18 -5.83
N TYR A 27 5.45 4.51 -6.49
CA TYR A 27 5.68 5.79 -7.16
C TYR A 27 4.83 6.01 -8.43
N ASP A 28 4.15 4.95 -8.92
CA ASP A 28 3.19 5.06 -10.01
C ASP A 28 1.83 5.59 -9.54
N PHE A 29 1.67 5.84 -8.23
CA PHE A 29 0.40 6.26 -7.64
C PHE A 29 0.47 7.67 -7.06
N SER A 30 -0.67 8.32 -7.08
CA SER A 30 -1.00 9.49 -6.28
C SER A 30 -2.43 9.37 -5.78
N VAL A 31 -2.76 9.96 -4.63
CA VAL A 31 -4.08 9.86 -4.03
C VAL A 31 -4.54 11.22 -3.52
N SER A 32 -5.86 11.45 -3.44
CA SER A 32 -6.40 12.65 -2.79
C SER A 32 -6.06 12.63 -1.30
N ALA A 33 -5.63 13.77 -0.77
CA ALA A 33 -5.41 13.94 0.67
C ALA A 33 -6.73 14.19 1.41
N LEU A 34 -6.76 13.83 2.69
CA LEU A 34 -7.94 13.91 3.56
C LEU A 34 -8.49 15.36 3.69
N GLU A 35 -7.58 16.32 3.79
CA GLU A 35 -7.89 17.75 3.95
C GLU A 35 -7.79 18.53 2.64
N GLY A 36 -7.79 17.83 1.50
CA GLY A 36 -7.64 18.38 0.15
C GLY A 36 -6.21 18.37 -0.35
N GLY A 37 -6.08 18.57 -1.67
CA GLY A 37 -4.79 18.38 -2.36
C GLY A 37 -4.51 16.92 -2.70
N THR A 38 -3.25 16.61 -2.94
CA THR A 38 -2.80 15.29 -3.42
C THR A 38 -1.59 14.84 -2.62
N ILE A 39 -1.55 13.56 -2.27
CA ILE A 39 -0.37 12.85 -1.80
C ILE A 39 0.25 12.18 -3.04
N ASP A 40 1.38 12.67 -3.50
CA ASP A 40 2.18 12.04 -4.55
C ASP A 40 3.28 11.21 -3.88
N PHE A 41 3.27 9.90 -4.10
CA PHE A 41 4.26 9.03 -3.47
C PHE A 41 5.68 9.28 -3.98
N ASN A 42 5.84 9.95 -5.12
CA ASN A 42 7.16 10.40 -5.60
C ASN A 42 7.86 11.38 -4.63
N ASP A 43 7.09 12.12 -3.83
CA ASP A 43 7.62 13.06 -2.84
C ASP A 43 8.37 12.36 -1.69
N TYR A 44 8.16 11.05 -1.55
CA TYR A 44 8.76 10.23 -0.49
C TYR A 44 9.86 9.27 -1.02
N LYS A 45 10.33 9.45 -2.26
CA LYS A 45 11.43 8.63 -2.80
C LYS A 45 12.65 8.62 -1.90
N GLY A 46 13.20 7.41 -1.69
CA GLY A 46 14.36 7.19 -0.83
C GLY A 46 14.02 7.12 0.67
N LYS A 47 12.72 7.05 1.01
CA LYS A 47 12.23 6.74 2.35
C LYS A 47 11.34 5.51 2.31
N LYS A 48 11.40 4.70 3.35
CA LYS A 48 10.40 3.64 3.55
C LYS A 48 9.02 4.27 3.79
N MET A 49 7.96 3.54 3.46
CA MET A 49 6.59 3.99 3.73
C MET A 49 5.80 2.88 4.40
N LEU A 50 5.02 3.24 5.43
CA LEU A 50 4.08 2.34 6.08
C LEU A 50 2.66 2.74 5.72
N ILE A 51 2.06 2.04 4.77
CA ILE A 51 0.68 2.26 4.30
C ILE A 51 -0.28 1.49 5.22
N VAL A 52 -1.29 2.16 5.76
CA VAL A 52 -2.22 1.56 6.75
C VAL A 52 -3.66 1.90 6.41
N ASN A 53 -4.55 0.89 6.28
CA ASN A 53 -5.98 1.14 6.19
C ASN A 53 -6.58 1.35 7.58
N THR A 54 -7.24 2.47 7.81
CA THR A 54 -7.64 2.95 9.13
C THR A 54 -9.15 3.06 9.32
N ALA A 55 -9.60 3.15 10.57
CA ALA A 55 -11.00 3.42 10.92
C ALA A 55 -11.14 4.02 12.32
N SER A 56 -12.11 4.93 12.50
CA SER A 56 -12.36 5.69 13.74
C SER A 56 -13.11 4.89 14.82
N LYS A 57 -13.82 3.81 14.47
CA LYS A 57 -14.71 3.04 15.38
C LYS A 57 -14.33 1.55 15.46
N CYS A 58 -13.04 1.24 15.40
CA CYS A 58 -12.49 -0.10 15.42
C CYS A 58 -11.86 -0.42 16.78
N GLY A 59 -11.83 -1.69 17.16
CA GLY A 59 -11.07 -2.12 18.34
C GLY A 59 -9.56 -1.82 18.24
N TYR A 60 -9.03 -1.67 17.02
CA TYR A 60 -7.64 -1.31 16.76
C TYR A 60 -7.40 0.20 16.62
N THR A 61 -8.40 1.08 16.78
CA THR A 61 -8.26 2.54 16.60
C THR A 61 -7.17 3.15 17.50
N ALA A 62 -6.92 2.56 18.66
CA ALA A 62 -5.82 2.97 19.55
C ALA A 62 -4.43 2.90 18.88
N GLN A 63 -4.27 2.14 17.78
CA GLN A 63 -3.02 2.08 17.02
C GLN A 63 -2.66 3.42 16.35
N TYR A 64 -3.58 4.35 16.17
CA TYR A 64 -3.25 5.72 15.74
C TYR A 64 -2.17 6.38 16.62
N LYS A 65 -2.23 6.15 17.94
CA LYS A 65 -1.21 6.66 18.87
C LYS A 65 0.17 6.09 18.57
N GLN A 66 0.23 4.78 18.29
CA GLN A 66 1.49 4.10 18.00
C GLN A 66 2.04 4.47 16.60
N LEU A 67 1.15 4.68 15.61
CA LEU A 67 1.54 5.19 14.29
C LEU A 67 2.11 6.60 14.38
N GLU A 68 1.51 7.47 15.21
CA GLU A 68 2.01 8.82 15.44
C GLU A 68 3.35 8.82 16.21
N GLU A 69 3.51 7.92 17.18
CA GLU A 69 4.78 7.70 17.87
C GLU A 69 5.87 7.26 16.90
N LEU A 70 5.60 6.25 16.07
CA LEU A 70 6.50 5.80 15.00
C LEU A 70 6.88 6.95 14.05
N GLN A 71 5.90 7.73 13.58
CA GLN A 71 6.15 8.88 12.70
C GLN A 71 7.05 9.92 13.35
N LYS A 72 6.88 10.20 14.65
CA LYS A 72 7.70 11.18 15.39
C LYS A 72 9.12 10.70 15.64
N GLU A 73 9.27 9.41 15.95
CA GLU A 73 10.57 8.84 16.32
C GLU A 73 11.43 8.47 15.11
N MET A 74 10.79 8.04 14.00
CA MET A 74 11.47 7.52 12.81
C MET A 74 11.09 8.25 11.52
N GLY A 75 10.50 9.44 11.56
CA GLY A 75 10.03 10.16 10.38
C GLY A 75 11.12 10.65 9.42
N ASP A 76 12.38 10.56 9.81
CA ASP A 76 13.54 10.71 8.92
C ASP A 76 13.74 9.48 8.01
N LYS A 77 13.36 8.28 8.47
CA LYS A 77 13.50 7.00 7.77
C LYS A 77 12.19 6.51 7.13
N VAL A 78 11.06 6.67 7.82
CA VAL A 78 9.76 6.15 7.37
C VAL A 78 8.69 7.24 7.33
N VAL A 79 7.81 7.16 6.33
CA VAL A 79 6.59 7.95 6.25
C VAL A 79 5.40 7.05 6.47
N VAL A 80 4.61 7.30 7.52
CA VAL A 80 3.31 6.65 7.70
C VAL A 80 2.29 7.33 6.80
N VAL A 81 1.46 6.56 6.08
CA VAL A 81 0.34 7.09 5.28
C VAL A 81 -0.94 6.33 5.64
N GLY A 82 -1.90 7.05 6.23
CA GLY A 82 -3.16 6.47 6.64
C GLY A 82 -4.25 6.57 5.57
N PHE A 83 -5.04 5.50 5.43
CA PHE A 83 -6.14 5.39 4.47
C PHE A 83 -7.45 5.05 5.19
N PRO A 84 -8.29 6.03 5.52
CA PRO A 84 -9.61 5.76 6.07
C PRO A 84 -10.45 4.89 5.13
N ALA A 85 -11.05 3.80 5.67
CA ALA A 85 -11.81 2.84 4.87
C ALA A 85 -13.04 2.30 5.62
N ASN A 86 -14.21 2.36 4.98
CA ASN A 86 -15.47 1.92 5.61
C ASN A 86 -15.85 0.47 5.26
N ASN A 87 -14.92 -0.32 4.68
CA ASN A 87 -15.21 -1.67 4.20
C ASN A 87 -15.43 -2.71 5.29
N PHE A 88 -15.03 -2.44 6.54
CA PHE A 88 -15.06 -3.43 7.63
C PHE A 88 -16.01 -2.97 8.73
N GLY A 89 -17.21 -3.58 8.74
CA GLY A 89 -18.25 -3.33 9.74
C GLY A 89 -18.79 -1.89 9.76
N GLY A 90 -18.58 -1.09 8.72
CA GLY A 90 -19.04 0.31 8.69
C GLY A 90 -18.33 1.17 9.76
N GLN A 91 -17.07 0.84 10.09
CA GLN A 91 -16.36 1.46 11.20
C GLN A 91 -15.68 2.79 10.86
N GLU A 92 -15.83 3.29 9.62
CA GLU A 92 -15.39 4.64 9.19
C GLU A 92 -16.53 5.41 8.49
N PRO A 93 -17.64 5.70 9.20
CA PRO A 93 -18.82 6.30 8.56
C PRO A 93 -18.68 7.80 8.27
N GLY A 94 -17.73 8.50 8.93
CA GLY A 94 -17.55 9.94 8.86
C GLY A 94 -17.21 10.49 7.47
N SER A 95 -17.42 11.79 7.27
CA SER A 95 -16.86 12.52 6.12
C SER A 95 -15.34 12.69 6.29
N ASN A 96 -14.63 13.14 5.24
CA ASN A 96 -13.20 13.42 5.35
C ASN A 96 -12.89 14.45 6.45
N GLU A 97 -13.70 15.50 6.57
CA GLU A 97 -13.55 16.56 7.58
C GLU A 97 -13.77 16.02 9.01
N GLU A 98 -14.76 15.14 9.18
CA GLU A 98 -15.03 14.49 10.47
C GLU A 98 -13.88 13.56 10.87
N ILE A 99 -13.32 12.82 9.91
CA ILE A 99 -12.17 11.92 10.12
C ILE A 99 -10.92 12.74 10.47
N ALA A 100 -10.62 13.82 9.73
CA ALA A 100 -9.50 14.71 10.02
C ALA A 100 -9.59 15.25 11.45
N THR A 101 -10.75 15.81 11.80
CA THR A 101 -11.03 16.30 13.16
C THR A 101 -10.86 15.22 14.23
N PHE A 102 -11.31 14.00 13.96
CA PHE A 102 -11.17 12.88 14.88
C PHE A 102 -9.71 12.50 15.10
N CYS A 103 -8.94 12.36 14.04
CA CYS A 103 -7.52 12.00 14.08
C CYS A 103 -6.70 13.05 14.83
N GLU A 104 -6.88 14.33 14.50
CA GLU A 104 -6.19 15.43 15.15
C GLU A 104 -6.52 15.51 16.65
N LYS A 105 -7.81 15.58 17.02
CA LYS A 105 -8.23 15.82 18.41
C LYS A 105 -7.95 14.66 19.35
N ASN A 106 -8.04 13.41 18.86
CA ASN A 106 -7.93 12.25 19.75
C ASN A 106 -6.52 11.67 19.79
N TYR A 107 -5.73 11.83 18.70
CA TYR A 107 -4.44 11.16 18.56
C TYR A 107 -3.30 12.11 18.16
N GLY A 108 -3.60 13.37 17.80
CA GLY A 108 -2.62 14.33 17.33
C GLY A 108 -1.91 13.90 16.06
N VAL A 109 -2.62 13.17 15.17
CA VAL A 109 -2.06 12.63 13.92
C VAL A 109 -1.45 13.74 13.10
N SER A 110 -0.16 13.59 12.78
CA SER A 110 0.63 14.52 11.97
C SER A 110 1.12 13.91 10.65
N PHE A 111 1.04 12.60 10.51
CA PHE A 111 1.40 11.92 9.27
C PHE A 111 0.32 12.09 8.19
N PRO A 112 0.70 11.96 6.89
CA PRO A 112 -0.24 12.07 5.77
C PRO A 112 -1.43 11.13 5.87
N MET A 113 -2.63 11.68 5.68
CA MET A 113 -3.88 10.92 5.61
C MET A 113 -4.52 11.11 4.24
N ALA A 114 -4.83 10.00 3.56
CA ALA A 114 -5.58 10.02 2.32
C ALA A 114 -7.06 10.26 2.56
N ALA A 115 -7.76 10.80 1.57
CA ALA A 115 -9.23 10.81 1.55
C ALA A 115 -9.76 9.37 1.69
N LYS A 116 -10.96 9.23 2.26
CA LYS A 116 -11.59 7.91 2.46
C LYS A 116 -11.75 7.17 1.14
N VAL A 117 -11.26 5.92 1.08
CA VAL A 117 -11.30 5.06 -0.10
C VAL A 117 -11.89 3.68 0.22
N SER A 118 -12.27 2.94 -0.82
CA SER A 118 -12.54 1.51 -0.69
C SER A 118 -11.22 0.72 -0.81
N VAL A 119 -10.95 -0.15 0.15
CA VAL A 119 -9.75 -1.01 0.17
C VAL A 119 -10.05 -2.47 -0.16
N LYS A 120 -11.31 -2.78 -0.47
CA LYS A 120 -11.79 -4.13 -0.79
C LYS A 120 -13.08 -4.09 -1.60
N GLY A 121 -13.29 -5.11 -2.45
CA GLY A 121 -14.52 -5.28 -3.23
C GLY A 121 -14.40 -4.73 -4.64
N ALA A 122 -15.55 -4.58 -5.32
CA ALA A 122 -15.57 -4.22 -6.73
C ALA A 122 -15.06 -2.78 -7.01
N ASP A 123 -15.20 -1.91 -6.03
CA ASP A 123 -14.77 -0.50 -6.03
C ASP A 123 -13.42 -0.26 -5.34
N GLN A 124 -12.65 -1.33 -5.10
CA GLN A 124 -11.32 -1.24 -4.50
C GLN A 124 -10.43 -0.27 -5.28
N HIS A 125 -9.83 0.68 -4.55
CA HIS A 125 -8.90 1.67 -5.10
C HIS A 125 -7.68 1.00 -5.75
N GLU A 126 -7.18 1.55 -6.87
CA GLU A 126 -6.09 0.96 -7.67
C GLU A 126 -4.83 0.68 -6.85
N LEU A 127 -4.43 1.60 -5.97
CA LEU A 127 -3.32 1.38 -5.04
C LEU A 127 -3.51 0.10 -4.22
N PHE A 128 -4.72 -0.13 -3.69
CA PHE A 128 -4.98 -1.32 -2.88
C PHE A 128 -5.14 -2.59 -3.72
N LYS A 129 -5.54 -2.50 -4.99
CA LYS A 129 -5.46 -3.63 -5.93
C LYS A 129 -4.01 -4.06 -6.11
N TRP A 130 -3.11 -3.10 -6.29
CA TRP A 130 -1.68 -3.38 -6.39
C TRP A 130 -1.13 -3.95 -5.07
N LEU A 131 -1.32 -3.27 -3.93
CA LEU A 131 -0.83 -3.70 -2.62
C LEU A 131 -1.29 -5.12 -2.22
N THR A 132 -2.49 -5.52 -2.62
CA THR A 132 -3.02 -6.85 -2.28
C THR A 132 -2.57 -7.94 -3.24
N ALA A 133 -2.09 -7.58 -4.43
CA ALA A 133 -1.61 -8.51 -5.47
C ALA A 133 -0.08 -8.61 -5.53
N ALA A 134 0.66 -7.54 -5.14
CA ALA A 134 2.10 -7.50 -5.19
C ALA A 134 2.72 -8.62 -4.32
N GLU A 135 3.69 -9.32 -4.88
CA GLU A 135 4.49 -10.31 -4.14
C GLU A 135 5.29 -9.59 -3.05
N ASN A 136 5.40 -10.22 -1.90
CA ASN A 136 6.14 -9.76 -0.73
C ASN A 136 6.54 -10.97 0.12
N GLU A 137 7.30 -10.78 1.18
CA GLU A 137 7.83 -11.87 2.00
C GLU A 137 6.77 -12.60 2.86
N ASP A 138 5.57 -12.01 3.04
CA ASP A 138 4.59 -12.56 3.98
C ASP A 138 3.40 -13.24 3.28
N PHE A 139 2.50 -12.45 2.66
CA PHE A 139 1.29 -12.97 2.02
C PHE A 139 0.64 -11.98 1.06
N THR A 140 -0.12 -12.49 0.10
CA THR A 140 -0.97 -11.73 -0.83
C THR A 140 -2.46 -11.92 -0.53
N GLY A 141 -3.32 -11.27 -1.31
CA GLY A 141 -4.78 -11.40 -1.27
C GLY A 141 -5.47 -10.32 -0.42
N ASP A 142 -6.77 -10.46 -0.26
CA ASP A 142 -7.65 -9.46 0.36
C ASP A 142 -7.21 -9.01 1.75
N ILE A 143 -7.40 -7.70 2.02
CA ILE A 143 -7.38 -7.14 3.37
C ILE A 143 -8.50 -7.80 4.20
N LYS A 144 -8.16 -8.24 5.40
CA LYS A 144 -9.10 -8.96 6.28
C LYS A 144 -9.81 -8.05 7.28
N TRP A 145 -9.16 -6.97 7.72
CA TRP A 145 -9.72 -6.03 8.68
C TRP A 145 -9.04 -4.66 8.61
N ASN A 146 -9.54 -3.69 9.39
CA ASN A 146 -8.89 -2.39 9.58
C ASN A 146 -7.50 -2.54 10.21
N PHE A 147 -6.61 -1.59 9.96
CA PHE A 147 -5.24 -1.53 10.47
C PHE A 147 -4.31 -2.66 9.98
N GLU A 148 -4.51 -3.20 8.77
CA GLU A 148 -3.43 -3.91 8.08
C GLU A 148 -2.37 -2.91 7.60
N LYS A 149 -1.11 -3.31 7.62
CA LYS A 149 0.03 -2.48 7.26
C LYS A 149 0.76 -3.11 6.09
N PHE A 150 1.27 -2.25 5.23
CA PHE A 150 2.06 -2.59 4.06
C PHE A 150 3.34 -1.77 4.12
N LEU A 151 4.48 -2.42 4.24
CA LEU A 151 5.78 -1.77 4.28
C LEU A 151 6.38 -1.71 2.89
N ILE A 152 6.68 -0.52 2.46
CA ILE A 152 7.31 -0.19 1.18
C ILE A 152 8.77 0.18 1.44
N ASP A 153 9.69 -0.35 0.63
CA ASP A 153 11.11 0.00 0.66
C ASP A 153 11.41 1.36 0.00
N GLU A 154 12.67 1.78 0.03
CA GLU A 154 13.16 3.04 -0.54
C GLU A 154 13.07 3.07 -2.07
N GLU A 155 13.01 1.92 -2.73
CA GLU A 155 12.86 1.74 -4.17
C GLU A 155 11.38 1.74 -4.60
N GLY A 156 10.45 1.69 -3.63
CA GLY A 156 9.00 1.73 -3.86
C GLY A 156 8.34 0.36 -4.01
N ASN A 157 9.02 -0.73 -3.64
CA ASN A 157 8.47 -2.08 -3.69
C ASN A 157 7.79 -2.44 -2.37
N LEU A 158 6.72 -3.25 -2.44
CA LEU A 158 6.13 -3.84 -1.25
C LEU A 158 7.04 -4.97 -0.74
N VAL A 159 7.58 -4.83 0.46
CA VAL A 159 8.48 -5.83 1.07
C VAL A 159 7.78 -6.65 2.15
N HIS A 160 6.99 -6.02 3.01
CA HIS A 160 6.29 -6.70 4.09
C HIS A 160 4.82 -6.32 4.21
N ARG A 161 4.02 -7.23 4.74
CA ARG A 161 2.61 -7.02 5.02
C ARG A 161 2.23 -7.60 6.39
N TYR A 162 1.63 -6.77 7.24
CA TYR A 162 1.28 -7.16 8.61
C TYR A 162 -0.23 -7.10 8.83
N ARG A 163 -0.79 -8.13 9.47
CA ARG A 163 -2.21 -8.15 9.84
C ARG A 163 -2.52 -7.12 10.92
N SER A 164 -3.81 -6.82 11.09
CA SER A 164 -4.34 -5.82 12.02
C SER A 164 -3.81 -5.94 13.45
N GLY A 165 -3.57 -7.17 13.93
CA GLY A 165 -3.10 -7.44 15.28
C GLY A 165 -1.64 -7.04 15.55
N ALA A 166 -0.81 -6.92 14.51
CA ALA A 166 0.56 -6.45 14.68
C ALA A 166 0.54 -4.97 15.09
N SER A 167 1.16 -4.65 16.24
CA SER A 167 1.33 -3.27 16.68
C SER A 167 2.29 -2.52 15.74
N PRO A 168 2.05 -1.24 15.43
CA PRO A 168 3.03 -0.42 14.69
C PRO A 168 4.43 -0.36 15.32
N LEU A 169 4.53 -0.65 16.62
CA LEU A 169 5.79 -0.67 17.37
C LEU A 169 6.28 -2.09 17.70
N ASP A 170 5.74 -3.12 17.01
CA ASP A 170 6.25 -4.48 17.15
C ASP A 170 7.68 -4.58 16.58
N GLU A 171 8.52 -5.39 17.23
CA GLU A 171 9.92 -5.61 16.84
C GLU A 171 10.07 -5.99 15.37
N ALA A 172 9.13 -6.80 14.84
CA ALA A 172 9.16 -7.20 13.42
C ALA A 172 9.00 -6.01 12.46
N ILE A 173 8.23 -4.98 12.83
CA ILE A 173 8.09 -3.76 12.02
C ILE A 173 9.31 -2.87 12.23
N LEU A 174 9.72 -2.65 13.49
CA LEU A 174 10.86 -1.78 13.82
C LEU A 174 12.16 -2.29 13.18
N SER A 175 12.44 -3.60 13.26
CA SER A 175 13.63 -4.19 12.62
C SER A 175 13.60 -4.01 11.09
N ALA A 176 12.47 -4.25 10.44
CA ALA A 176 12.33 -4.06 8.99
C ALA A 176 12.44 -2.57 8.55
N LEU A 177 12.32 -1.62 9.49
CA LEU A 177 12.56 -0.20 9.24
C LEU A 177 14.03 0.19 9.41
N GLU A 178 14.83 -0.62 10.11
CA GLU A 178 16.25 -0.36 10.36
C GLU A 178 17.18 -0.99 9.30
N ASP A 179 16.73 -2.10 8.67
CA ASP A 179 17.46 -2.80 7.59
C ASP A 179 17.54 -1.97 6.31
#